data_c535b810c7b7927baa68822f3d6c0df8
#
_entry.id   c535b810c7b7927baa68822f3d6c0df8
#
_cell.length_a   1.000
_cell.length_b   1.000
_cell.length_c   1.000
_cell.angle_alpha   90.00
_cell.angle_beta   90.00
_cell.angle_gamma   90.00
#
_symmetry.space_group_name_H-M   'P 1'
#
loop_
_entity.id
_entity.type
_entity.pdbx_description
1 polymer ?
#
loop_
_entity_poly.entity_id
_entity_poly.type
_entity_poly.pdbx_seq_one_letter_code
_entity_poly.pdbx_strand_id
1 'polypeptide(L)'
;MRTTLAILFAFIVFVSMNNSTFAQSAQGNVFVVTNFERAFPDNGSNREMDSLTTLYMEKCFGQENEYVVSYKLLRHWWGHNNRDFIQVVEVKTWDDVTKANQKSGELFEEAWPTEAAQDAFNDAYNKYFTGKHSDEIYSEVVAP
;
A
#
# COMPACT_ATOMS: atom_id res chain seq x y z
N MET A 1 55.64 8.28 -26.45
CA MET A 1 54.48 7.38 -26.62
C MET A 1 54.28 6.35 -25.48
N ARG A 2 55.21 6.10 -24.59
CA ARG A 2 55.06 5.12 -23.46
C ARG A 2 54.32 5.66 -22.22
N THR A 3 54.33 6.96 -22.01
CA THR A 3 53.71 7.62 -20.82
C THR A 3 52.21 7.81 -20.97
N THR A 4 51.68 8.00 -22.18
CA THR A 4 50.26 8.16 -22.45
C THR A 4 49.47 6.86 -22.26
N LEU A 5 50.08 5.71 -22.52
CA LEU A 5 49.42 4.41 -22.36
C LEU A 5 49.23 4.02 -20.88
N ALA A 6 50.20 4.42 -20.01
CA ALA A 6 50.12 4.16 -18.57
C ALA A 6 49.00 4.98 -17.88
N ILE A 7 48.77 6.21 -18.33
CA ILE A 7 47.74 7.08 -17.78
C ILE A 7 46.34 6.57 -18.19
N LEU A 8 46.20 6.06 -19.41
CA LEU A 8 44.92 5.50 -19.89
C LEU A 8 44.55 4.22 -19.11
N PHE A 9 45.54 3.38 -18.80
CA PHE A 9 45.32 2.16 -18.02
C PHE A 9 44.97 2.44 -16.57
N ALA A 10 45.57 3.46 -15.95
CA ALA A 10 45.24 3.91 -14.59
C ALA A 10 43.81 4.49 -14.52
N PHE A 11 43.36 5.17 -15.57
CA PHE A 11 42.01 5.73 -15.62
C PHE A 11 40.94 4.65 -15.77
N ILE A 12 41.17 3.59 -16.54
CA ILE A 12 40.27 2.46 -16.71
C ILE A 12 40.14 1.65 -15.41
N VAL A 13 41.24 1.46 -14.68
CA VAL A 13 41.21 0.79 -13.37
C VAL A 13 40.46 1.62 -12.32
N PHE A 14 40.56 2.96 -12.37
CA PHE A 14 39.89 3.84 -11.42
C PHE A 14 38.38 3.92 -11.66
N VAL A 15 37.90 3.82 -12.92
CA VAL A 15 36.48 3.79 -13.26
C VAL A 15 35.83 2.45 -12.91
N SER A 16 36.60 1.35 -12.96
CA SER A 16 36.10 0.03 -12.56
C SER A 16 36.01 -0.21 -11.04
N MET A 17 36.69 0.63 -10.22
CA MET A 17 36.62 0.49 -8.75
C MET A 17 35.49 1.30 -8.09
N ASN A 18 34.78 2.15 -8.86
CA ASN A 18 33.63 2.91 -8.34
C ASN A 18 32.26 2.22 -8.50
N ASN A 19 32.25 0.98 -8.95
CA ASN A 19 31.06 0.14 -8.76
C ASN A 19 31.10 -0.41 -7.32
N SER A 20 30.94 0.48 -6.35
CA SER A 20 30.35 0.08 -5.08
C SER A 20 28.96 -0.42 -5.42
N THR A 21 28.85 -1.71 -5.72
CA THR A 21 27.61 -2.42 -5.47
C THR A 21 27.37 -2.25 -3.98
N PHE A 22 26.65 -1.20 -3.59
CA PHE A 22 25.91 -1.29 -2.38
C PHE A 22 25.10 -2.58 -2.58
N ALA A 23 25.47 -3.63 -1.86
CA ALA A 23 24.65 -4.78 -1.71
C ALA A 23 23.31 -4.19 -1.24
N GLN A 24 22.36 -4.14 -2.16
CA GLN A 24 21.00 -3.72 -1.84
C GLN A 24 20.60 -4.76 -0.82
N SER A 25 20.62 -4.38 0.46
CA SER A 25 20.14 -5.24 1.54
C SER A 25 18.79 -5.71 1.05
N ALA A 26 18.53 -7.02 1.11
CA ALA A 26 17.28 -7.59 0.64
C ALA A 26 16.16 -6.73 1.25
N GLN A 27 15.56 -5.89 0.42
CA GLN A 27 14.52 -4.99 0.86
C GLN A 27 13.30 -5.87 1.03
N GLY A 28 12.79 -5.97 2.24
CA GLY A 28 11.53 -6.64 2.50
C GLY A 28 10.36 -5.91 1.83
N ASN A 29 9.19 -6.50 1.93
CA ASN A 29 7.98 -5.89 1.39
C ASN A 29 7.65 -4.56 2.09
N VAL A 30 6.86 -3.75 1.43
CA VAL A 30 6.38 -2.45 1.92
C VAL A 30 4.92 -2.59 2.33
N PHE A 31 4.57 -2.03 3.48
CA PHE A 31 3.22 -2.07 4.05
C PHE A 31 2.67 -0.65 4.15
N VAL A 32 1.56 -0.41 3.45
CA VAL A 32 0.76 0.80 3.63
C VAL A 32 -0.30 0.50 4.68
N VAL A 33 -0.28 1.24 5.77
CA VAL A 33 -1.17 1.03 6.92
C VAL A 33 -2.02 2.27 7.10
N THR A 34 -3.31 2.16 6.82
CA THR A 34 -4.26 3.23 7.07
C THR A 34 -5.08 2.90 8.32
N ASN A 35 -5.00 3.77 9.32
CA ASN A 35 -5.80 3.66 10.54
C ASN A 35 -6.96 4.65 10.48
N PHE A 36 -8.18 4.13 10.38
CA PHE A 36 -9.42 4.91 10.35
C PHE A 36 -10.06 4.99 11.74
N GLU A 37 -10.60 6.17 12.07
CA GLU A 37 -11.49 6.30 13.21
C GLU A 37 -12.93 5.91 12.80
N ARG A 38 -13.48 4.87 13.44
CA ARG A 38 -14.83 4.38 13.19
C ARG A 38 -15.90 5.33 13.74
N ALA A 39 -16.96 5.50 12.97
CA ALA A 39 -18.25 5.97 13.42
C ALA A 39 -19.18 4.77 13.74
N PHE A 40 -20.23 5.03 14.53
CA PHE A 40 -21.25 4.04 14.88
C PHE A 40 -22.63 4.62 14.54
N PRO A 41 -23.04 4.57 13.25
CA PRO A 41 -24.30 5.15 12.82
C PRO A 41 -25.49 4.34 13.35
N ASP A 42 -26.58 5.02 13.76
CA ASP A 42 -27.80 4.38 14.27
C ASP A 42 -28.46 3.45 13.27
N ASN A 43 -28.30 3.76 11.97
CA ASN A 43 -28.84 2.97 10.85
C ASN A 43 -27.81 2.00 10.23
N GLY A 44 -26.80 1.60 11.00
CA GLY A 44 -25.72 0.73 10.55
C GLY A 44 -25.53 -0.50 11.43
N SER A 45 -24.65 -1.39 10.99
CA SER A 45 -24.24 -2.55 11.77
C SER A 45 -22.77 -2.93 11.49
N ASN A 46 -22.11 -3.59 12.44
CA ASN A 46 -20.78 -4.14 12.23
C ASN A 46 -20.73 -5.11 11.05
N ARG A 47 -21.78 -5.90 10.85
CA ARG A 47 -21.85 -6.86 9.75
C ARG A 47 -21.90 -6.16 8.39
N GLU A 48 -22.68 -5.09 8.28
CA GLU A 48 -22.74 -4.28 7.05
C GLU A 48 -21.38 -3.63 6.77
N MET A 49 -20.78 -3.01 7.79
CA MET A 49 -19.44 -2.43 7.68
C MET A 49 -18.40 -3.47 7.21
N ASP A 50 -18.36 -4.64 7.87
CA ASP A 50 -17.45 -5.72 7.51
C ASP A 50 -17.66 -6.17 6.05
N SER A 51 -18.92 -6.27 5.60
CA SER A 51 -19.26 -6.66 4.23
C SER A 51 -18.79 -5.61 3.21
N LEU A 52 -19.05 -4.33 3.48
CA LEU A 52 -18.66 -3.23 2.58
C LEU A 52 -17.13 -3.09 2.50
N THR A 53 -16.44 -3.15 3.64
CA THR A 53 -14.98 -3.06 3.66
C THR A 53 -14.32 -4.25 2.98
N THR A 54 -14.84 -5.47 3.20
CA THR A 54 -14.34 -6.67 2.51
C THR A 54 -14.56 -6.55 1.01
N LEU A 55 -15.76 -6.16 0.58
CA LEU A 55 -16.07 -5.97 -0.84
C LEU A 55 -15.14 -4.95 -1.50
N TYR A 56 -14.92 -3.80 -0.85
CA TYR A 56 -14.00 -2.78 -1.34
C TYR A 56 -12.57 -3.32 -1.51
N MET A 57 -12.07 -4.00 -0.49
CA MET A 57 -10.70 -4.52 -0.53
C MET A 57 -10.54 -5.64 -1.56
N GLU A 58 -11.51 -6.54 -1.68
CA GLU A 58 -11.48 -7.60 -2.70
C GLU A 58 -11.50 -7.01 -4.12
N LYS A 59 -12.31 -5.99 -4.36
CA LYS A 59 -12.44 -5.36 -5.68
C LYS A 59 -11.23 -4.52 -6.05
N CYS A 60 -10.72 -3.70 -5.12
CA CYS A 60 -9.70 -2.69 -5.42
C CYS A 60 -8.27 -3.15 -5.10
N PHE A 61 -8.10 -4.05 -4.12
CA PHE A 61 -6.80 -4.53 -3.64
C PHE A 61 -6.67 -6.06 -3.66
N GLY A 62 -7.60 -6.76 -4.28
CA GLY A 62 -7.57 -8.22 -4.45
C GLY A 62 -6.69 -8.66 -5.62
N GLN A 63 -6.98 -9.85 -6.15
CA GLN A 63 -6.16 -10.51 -7.17
C GLN A 63 -6.02 -9.73 -8.49
N GLU A 64 -6.98 -8.87 -8.82
CA GLU A 64 -6.97 -8.05 -10.04
C GLU A 64 -5.99 -6.86 -9.94
N ASN A 65 -5.47 -6.58 -8.74
CA ASN A 65 -4.45 -5.57 -8.53
C ASN A 65 -3.08 -6.24 -8.45
N GLU A 66 -2.39 -6.34 -9.57
CA GLU A 66 -1.13 -7.05 -9.73
C GLU A 66 0.04 -6.46 -8.91
N TYR A 67 -0.11 -5.24 -8.38
CA TYR A 67 0.89 -4.58 -7.55
C TYR A 67 0.74 -4.93 -6.06
N VAL A 68 -0.40 -5.53 -5.67
CA VAL A 68 -0.69 -5.91 -4.29
C VAL A 68 -0.25 -7.35 -4.04
N VAL A 69 0.55 -7.57 -3.00
CA VAL A 69 0.95 -8.91 -2.54
C VAL A 69 -0.14 -9.51 -1.65
N SER A 70 -0.61 -8.71 -0.70
CA SER A 70 -1.70 -9.10 0.21
C SER A 70 -2.37 -7.88 0.82
N TYR A 71 -3.56 -8.07 1.40
CA TYR A 71 -4.19 -7.08 2.25
C TYR A 71 -4.76 -7.68 3.51
N LYS A 72 -4.92 -6.86 4.54
CA LYS A 72 -5.55 -7.25 5.81
C LYS A 72 -6.46 -6.16 6.31
N LEU A 73 -7.57 -6.58 6.91
CA LEU A 73 -8.50 -5.72 7.63
C LEU A 73 -8.44 -6.10 9.11
N LEU A 74 -8.10 -5.14 9.97
CA LEU A 74 -7.97 -5.35 11.40
C LEU A 74 -8.96 -4.45 12.13
N ARG A 75 -9.78 -5.03 12.99
CA ARG A 75 -10.68 -4.31 13.86
C ARG A 75 -10.21 -4.43 15.30
N HIS A 76 -10.25 -3.33 16.00
CA HIS A 76 -9.92 -3.32 17.42
C HIS A 76 -10.71 -4.39 18.19
N TRP A 77 -10.01 -5.23 18.94
CA TRP A 77 -10.60 -6.30 19.72
C TRP A 77 -10.60 -5.98 21.22
N TRP A 78 -9.47 -5.50 21.74
CA TRP A 78 -9.30 -5.22 23.15
C TRP A 78 -8.27 -4.10 23.39
N GLY A 79 -8.53 -3.21 24.36
CA GLY A 79 -7.65 -2.10 24.70
C GLY A 79 -8.43 -0.79 24.88
N HIS A 80 -7.75 0.35 24.86
CA HIS A 80 -8.34 1.65 25.18
C HIS A 80 -9.10 2.29 24.02
N ASN A 81 -8.66 2.07 22.78
CA ASN A 81 -9.26 2.70 21.60
C ASN A 81 -10.10 1.69 20.81
N ASN A 82 -11.41 1.71 21.06
CA ASN A 82 -12.36 0.81 20.37
C ASN A 82 -12.82 1.30 18.99
N ARG A 83 -12.29 2.44 18.54
CA ARG A 83 -12.66 3.06 17.26
C ARG A 83 -11.69 2.76 16.13
N ASP A 84 -10.57 2.09 16.40
CA ASP A 84 -9.59 1.80 15.37
C ASP A 84 -10.09 0.72 14.41
N PHE A 85 -9.96 1.03 13.14
CA PHE A 85 -10.10 0.09 12.03
C PHE A 85 -8.91 0.28 11.09
N ILE A 86 -8.13 -0.77 10.91
CA ILE A 86 -6.86 -0.67 10.21
C ILE A 86 -6.92 -1.47 8.91
N GLN A 87 -6.58 -0.82 7.81
CA GLN A 87 -6.30 -1.47 6.53
C GLN A 87 -4.79 -1.57 6.36
N VAL A 88 -4.33 -2.74 5.96
CA VAL A 88 -2.93 -2.99 5.63
C VAL A 88 -2.89 -3.51 4.20
N VAL A 89 -2.15 -2.82 3.34
CA VAL A 89 -1.87 -3.25 1.97
C VAL A 89 -0.37 -3.50 1.85
N GLU A 90 -0.01 -4.71 1.42
CA GLU A 90 1.35 -5.14 1.22
C GLU A 90 1.69 -5.08 -0.26
N VAL A 91 2.80 -4.43 -0.60
CA VAL A 91 3.35 -4.34 -1.95
C VAL A 91 4.82 -4.74 -1.93
N LYS A 92 5.41 -5.08 -3.08
CA LYS A 92 6.80 -5.55 -3.15
C LYS A 92 7.82 -4.44 -2.96
N THR A 93 7.56 -3.27 -3.52
CA THR A 93 8.51 -2.16 -3.55
C THR A 93 7.83 -0.85 -3.22
N TRP A 94 8.62 0.16 -2.87
CA TRP A 94 8.12 1.52 -2.68
C TRP A 94 7.43 2.08 -3.94
N ASP A 95 7.95 1.79 -5.12
CA ASP A 95 7.38 2.26 -6.38
C ASP A 95 6.01 1.63 -6.66
N ASP A 96 5.74 0.45 -6.13
CA ASP A 96 4.47 -0.23 -6.30
C ASP A 96 3.34 0.37 -5.45
N VAL A 97 3.65 1.17 -4.42
CA VAL A 97 2.63 1.89 -3.63
C VAL A 97 1.78 2.78 -4.53
N THR A 98 2.42 3.60 -5.36
CA THR A 98 1.71 4.50 -6.28
C THR A 98 0.94 3.72 -7.34
N LYS A 99 1.54 2.66 -7.90
CA LYS A 99 0.90 1.82 -8.92
C LYS A 99 -0.31 1.06 -8.37
N ALA A 100 -0.20 0.50 -7.16
CA ALA A 100 -1.30 -0.17 -6.48
C ALA A 100 -2.48 0.79 -6.25
N ASN A 101 -2.21 2.04 -5.83
CA ASN A 101 -3.24 3.04 -5.64
C ASN A 101 -3.90 3.48 -6.96
N GLN A 102 -3.12 3.66 -8.03
CA GLN A 102 -3.67 3.97 -9.36
C GLN A 102 -4.56 2.84 -9.86
N LYS A 103 -4.07 1.60 -9.76
CA LYS A 103 -4.83 0.41 -10.18
C LYS A 103 -6.09 0.23 -9.33
N SER A 104 -6.06 0.52 -8.03
CA SER A 104 -7.24 0.45 -7.18
C SER A 104 -8.33 1.44 -7.62
N GLY A 105 -7.95 2.62 -8.11
CA GLY A 105 -8.89 3.59 -8.68
C GLY A 105 -9.57 3.06 -9.95
N GLU A 106 -8.80 2.49 -10.89
CA GLU A 106 -9.33 1.86 -12.10
C GLU A 106 -10.32 0.72 -11.76
N LEU A 107 -9.93 -0.15 -10.84
CA LEU A 107 -10.76 -1.27 -10.39
C LEU A 107 -12.03 -0.81 -9.64
N PHE A 108 -11.95 0.33 -8.94
CA PHE A 108 -13.13 0.94 -8.34
C PHE A 108 -14.12 1.41 -9.41
N GLU A 109 -13.66 2.08 -10.45
CA GLU A 109 -14.50 2.52 -11.57
C GLU A 109 -15.10 1.32 -12.33
N GLU A 110 -14.35 0.23 -12.49
CA GLU A 110 -14.85 -1.02 -13.07
C GLU A 110 -15.93 -1.68 -12.21
N ALA A 111 -15.74 -1.72 -10.88
CA ALA A 111 -16.67 -2.34 -9.95
C ALA A 111 -17.98 -1.52 -9.81
N TRP A 112 -17.89 -0.20 -9.89
CA TRP A 112 -19.01 0.74 -9.81
C TRP A 112 -19.00 1.68 -11.02
N PRO A 113 -19.50 1.22 -12.21
CA PRO A 113 -19.24 1.88 -13.49
C PRO A 113 -20.08 3.14 -13.75
N THR A 114 -20.93 3.55 -12.82
CA THR A 114 -21.72 4.78 -12.94
C THR A 114 -21.55 5.66 -11.70
N GLU A 115 -21.62 6.97 -11.88
CA GLU A 115 -21.55 7.93 -10.77
C GLU A 115 -22.57 7.58 -9.67
N ALA A 116 -23.80 7.26 -10.04
CA ALA A 116 -24.82 6.85 -9.08
C ALA A 116 -24.49 5.57 -8.29
N ALA A 117 -23.78 4.60 -8.92
CA ALA A 117 -23.31 3.40 -8.22
C ALA A 117 -22.15 3.70 -7.28
N GLN A 118 -21.23 4.58 -7.68
CA GLN A 118 -20.12 5.06 -6.87
C GLN A 118 -20.63 5.84 -5.66
N ASP A 119 -21.55 6.77 -5.86
CA ASP A 119 -22.17 7.55 -4.79
C ASP A 119 -22.90 6.66 -3.79
N ALA A 120 -23.71 5.73 -4.28
CA ALA A 120 -24.44 4.80 -3.41
C ALA A 120 -23.49 3.92 -2.56
N PHE A 121 -22.38 3.45 -3.15
CA PHE A 121 -21.38 2.71 -2.42
C PHE A 121 -20.67 3.59 -1.39
N ASN A 122 -20.22 4.78 -1.80
CA ASN A 122 -19.53 5.74 -0.95
C ASN A 122 -20.39 6.19 0.24
N ASP A 123 -21.65 6.46 0.03
CA ASP A 123 -22.60 6.83 1.11
C ASP A 123 -22.77 5.67 2.11
N ALA A 124 -22.93 4.44 1.61
CA ALA A 124 -23.06 3.27 2.45
C ALA A 124 -21.78 2.96 3.23
N TYR A 125 -20.59 3.17 2.62
CA TYR A 125 -19.28 2.89 3.20
C TYR A 125 -18.86 3.98 4.19
N ASN A 126 -18.91 5.27 3.76
CA ASN A 126 -18.34 6.38 4.53
C ASN A 126 -19.11 6.68 5.82
N LYS A 127 -20.38 6.27 5.94
CA LYS A 127 -21.13 6.44 7.20
C LYS A 127 -20.49 5.74 8.41
N TYR A 128 -19.60 4.76 8.16
CA TYR A 128 -18.89 4.01 9.21
C TYR A 128 -17.59 4.63 9.66
N PHE A 129 -17.19 5.76 9.07
CA PHE A 129 -15.93 6.44 9.37
C PHE A 129 -16.18 7.91 9.69
N THR A 130 -15.39 8.47 10.61
CA THR A 130 -15.51 9.89 11.01
C THR A 130 -14.82 10.84 10.03
N GLY A 131 -14.13 10.30 9.02
CA GLY A 131 -13.25 11.05 8.12
C GLY A 131 -11.84 11.30 8.68
N LYS A 132 -11.58 10.96 9.95
CA LYS A 132 -10.23 11.01 10.50
C LYS A 132 -9.51 9.71 10.22
N HIS A 133 -8.31 9.83 9.68
CA HIS A 133 -7.41 8.70 9.46
C HIS A 133 -5.95 9.14 9.54
N SER A 134 -5.05 8.19 9.69
CA SER A 134 -3.61 8.35 9.47
C SER A 134 -3.13 7.30 8.50
N ASP A 135 -2.18 7.71 7.64
CA ASP A 135 -1.52 6.84 6.68
C ASP A 135 -0.06 6.72 7.04
N GLU A 136 0.39 5.50 7.21
CA GLU A 136 1.77 5.16 7.57
C GLU A 136 2.32 4.16 6.56
N ILE A 137 3.60 4.28 6.23
CA ILE A 137 4.27 3.33 5.34
C ILE A 137 5.46 2.72 6.08
N TYR A 138 5.49 1.40 6.10
CA TYR A 138 6.52 0.60 6.76
C TYR A 138 7.26 -0.26 5.74
N SER A 139 8.53 -0.52 5.99
CA SER A 139 9.28 -1.57 5.31
C SER A 139 9.46 -2.76 6.23
N GLU A 140 9.38 -3.96 5.68
CA GLU A 140 9.70 -5.17 6.41
C GLU A 140 11.19 -5.20 6.77
N VAL A 141 11.50 -5.57 8.01
CA VAL A 141 12.87 -5.84 8.44
C VAL A 141 13.18 -7.30 8.14
N VAL A 142 13.97 -7.53 7.12
CA VAL A 142 14.42 -8.89 6.77
C VAL A 142 15.66 -9.19 7.61
N ALA A 143 15.59 -10.28 8.39
CA ALA A 143 16.75 -10.76 9.14
C ALA A 143 17.86 -11.21 8.17
N PRO A 144 19.13 -10.92 8.46
CA PRO A 144 20.29 -11.30 7.64
C PRO A 144 20.48 -12.83 7.57
#